data_17c13b17e03c975a303d6dfaba8f8583
#
_entry.id   17c13b17e03c975a303d6dfaba8f8583
#
_cell.length_a   1.000
_cell.length_b   1.000
_cell.length_c   1.000
_cell.angle_alpha   90.00
_cell.angle_beta   90.00
_cell.angle_gamma   90.00
#
_symmetry.space_group_name_H-M   'P 1'
#
loop_
_entity.id
_entity.type
_entity.pdbx_description
1 polymer ?
#
loop_
_entity_poly.entity_id
_entity_poly.type
_entity_poly.pdbx_seq_one_letter_code
_entity_poly.pdbx_strand_id
1 'polypeptide(L)'
;MAIQSESLIKVFSYYRDAEMRGASLLMRMMMRVKDPDAQVLFSRHVDDETRHAWLWTKRIKDEGGLPVEAPDGYQRRLGKTLGLPSSLVDLFALTIVVEERAQKRYEEHSASSHCDEKTQKVLAEVTRDEKWHIAWMEDYLFKMARERGEEDRARETLERYRVLEEQVFEEMKDMERSWLGFSFSDDAENAASKSPGRRVA
;
A
#
# COMPACT_ATOMS: atom_id res chain seq x y z
N MET A 1 -12.70 -17.05 -15.22
CA MET A 1 -14.10 -16.57 -14.99
C MET A 1 -14.01 -15.10 -14.67
N ALA A 2 -14.94 -14.25 -15.13
CA ALA A 2 -14.96 -12.84 -14.73
C ALA A 2 -15.24 -12.73 -13.22
N ILE A 3 -14.50 -11.85 -12.51
CA ILE A 3 -14.80 -11.53 -11.11
C ILE A 3 -16.19 -10.88 -11.07
N GLN A 4 -16.99 -11.24 -10.05
CA GLN A 4 -18.29 -10.62 -9.84
C GLN A 4 -18.11 -9.18 -9.36
N SER A 5 -18.97 -8.24 -9.78
CA SER A 5 -18.94 -6.83 -9.36
C SER A 5 -18.88 -6.66 -7.83
N GLU A 6 -19.51 -7.55 -7.07
CA GLU A 6 -19.45 -7.53 -5.60
C GLU A 6 -18.00 -7.71 -5.07
N SER A 7 -17.23 -8.62 -5.64
CA SER A 7 -15.82 -8.82 -5.26
C SER A 7 -14.96 -7.62 -5.63
N LEU A 8 -15.19 -7.00 -6.79
CA LEU A 8 -14.49 -5.77 -7.19
C LEU A 8 -14.82 -4.61 -6.26
N ILE A 9 -16.09 -4.44 -5.87
CA ILE A 9 -16.50 -3.42 -4.88
C ILE A 9 -15.76 -3.63 -3.56
N LYS A 10 -15.61 -4.86 -3.10
CA LYS A 10 -14.83 -5.19 -1.88
C LYS A 10 -13.36 -4.80 -2.04
N VAL A 11 -12.71 -5.18 -3.14
CA VAL A 11 -11.31 -4.82 -3.43
C VAL A 11 -11.10 -3.33 -3.44
N PHE A 12 -11.91 -2.60 -4.21
CA PHE A 12 -11.78 -1.15 -4.32
C PHE A 12 -12.11 -0.43 -3.00
N SER A 13 -13.03 -0.99 -2.21
CA SER A 13 -13.32 -0.47 -0.86
C SER A 13 -12.16 -0.68 0.10
N TYR A 14 -11.48 -1.82 -0.01
CA TYR A 14 -10.28 -2.11 0.76
C TYR A 14 -9.13 -1.14 0.40
N TYR A 15 -8.86 -0.92 -0.89
CA TYR A 15 -7.87 0.06 -1.34
C TYR A 15 -8.22 1.46 -0.85
N ARG A 16 -9.47 1.89 -1.06
CA ARG A 16 -9.95 3.19 -0.59
C ARG A 16 -9.75 3.38 0.93
N ASP A 17 -10.03 2.37 1.75
CA ASP A 17 -9.84 2.45 3.21
C ASP A 17 -8.35 2.58 3.56
N ALA A 18 -7.47 1.88 2.85
CA ALA A 18 -6.02 1.97 3.01
C ALA A 18 -5.52 3.40 2.76
N GLU A 19 -5.90 4.02 1.62
CA GLU A 19 -5.53 5.39 1.27
C GLU A 19 -6.02 6.40 2.32
N MET A 20 -7.26 6.28 2.78
CA MET A 20 -7.80 7.16 3.81
C MET A 20 -7.05 7.05 5.15
N ARG A 21 -6.60 5.87 5.50
CA ARG A 21 -5.78 5.64 6.70
C ARG A 21 -4.38 6.19 6.52
N GLY A 22 -3.79 6.01 5.33
CA GLY A 22 -2.52 6.61 4.92
C GLY A 22 -2.57 8.12 5.08
N ALA A 23 -3.51 8.79 4.44
CA ALA A 23 -3.73 10.23 4.56
C ALA A 23 -3.85 10.70 6.02
N SER A 24 -4.64 9.97 6.84
CA SER A 24 -4.81 10.29 8.26
C SER A 24 -3.51 10.16 9.07
N LEU A 25 -2.70 9.13 8.79
CA LEU A 25 -1.40 8.94 9.43
C LEU A 25 -0.43 10.04 9.04
N LEU A 26 -0.31 10.34 7.75
CA LEU A 26 0.57 11.40 7.21
C LEU A 26 0.24 12.77 7.79
N MET A 27 -1.04 13.15 7.91
CA MET A 27 -1.45 14.39 8.57
C MET A 27 -0.96 14.46 10.03
N ARG A 28 -1.02 13.35 10.78
CA ARG A 28 -0.50 13.30 12.15
C ARG A 28 1.02 13.39 12.21
N MET A 29 1.71 12.79 11.25
CA MET A 29 3.18 12.88 11.12
C MET A 29 3.60 14.30 10.80
N MET A 30 2.92 14.96 9.85
CA MET A 30 3.15 16.34 9.46
C MET A 30 3.06 17.30 10.67
N MET A 31 2.18 17.06 11.62
CA MET A 31 2.09 17.85 12.86
C MET A 31 3.33 17.73 13.77
N ARG A 32 4.08 16.63 13.65
CA ARG A 32 5.28 16.35 14.47
C ARG A 32 6.59 16.80 13.81
N VAL A 33 6.65 16.76 12.50
CA VAL A 33 7.81 17.17 11.72
C VAL A 33 7.77 18.69 11.51
N LYS A 34 8.85 19.39 11.87
CA LYS A 34 8.91 20.85 11.80
C LYS A 34 9.79 21.38 10.66
N ASP A 35 10.44 20.49 9.92
CA ASP A 35 11.22 20.81 8.73
C ASP A 35 10.29 21.36 7.63
N PRO A 36 10.48 22.62 7.16
CA PRO A 36 9.61 23.21 6.13
C PRO A 36 9.60 22.46 4.80
N ASP A 37 10.75 21.89 4.39
CA ASP A 37 10.83 21.11 3.16
C ASP A 37 10.02 19.82 3.27
N ALA A 38 10.12 19.16 4.43
CA ALA A 38 9.29 17.98 4.70
C ALA A 38 7.78 18.31 4.75
N GLN A 39 7.40 19.49 5.24
CA GLN A 39 5.98 19.92 5.24
C GLN A 39 5.42 20.00 3.82
N VAL A 40 6.21 20.43 2.84
CA VAL A 40 5.81 20.46 1.42
C VAL A 40 5.60 19.03 0.90
N LEU A 41 6.55 18.12 1.18
CA LEU A 41 6.47 16.73 0.76
C LEU A 41 5.27 16.01 1.39
N PHE A 42 5.02 16.19 2.69
CA PHE A 42 3.84 15.67 3.36
C PHE A 42 2.53 16.19 2.75
N SER A 43 2.46 17.49 2.45
CA SER A 43 1.25 18.09 1.87
C SER A 43 0.92 17.49 0.51
N ARG A 44 1.94 17.26 -0.34
CA ARG A 44 1.77 16.60 -1.63
C ARG A 44 1.34 15.15 -1.43
N HIS A 45 1.99 14.40 -0.52
CA HIS A 45 1.66 13.00 -0.27
C HIS A 45 0.21 12.86 0.22
N VAL A 46 -0.25 13.71 1.16
CA VAL A 46 -1.66 13.72 1.62
C VAL A 46 -2.64 14.03 0.48
N ASP A 47 -2.28 14.94 -0.42
CA ASP A 47 -3.10 15.23 -1.63
C ASP A 47 -3.23 13.99 -2.50
N ASP A 48 -2.11 13.30 -2.78
CA ASP A 48 -2.10 12.05 -3.55
C ASP A 48 -2.97 10.98 -2.89
N GLU A 49 -2.82 10.69 -1.60
CA GLU A 49 -3.62 9.70 -0.84
C GLU A 49 -5.13 9.98 -0.91
N THR A 50 -5.52 11.24 -0.69
CA THR A 50 -6.94 11.61 -0.77
C THR A 50 -7.49 11.52 -2.18
N ARG A 51 -6.68 11.80 -3.20
CA ARG A 51 -7.00 11.63 -4.60
C ARG A 51 -7.12 10.15 -4.97
N HIS A 52 -6.22 9.30 -4.49
CA HIS A 52 -6.30 7.84 -4.68
C HIS A 52 -7.59 7.28 -4.08
N ALA A 53 -7.95 7.66 -2.84
CA ALA A 53 -9.21 7.28 -2.21
C ALA A 53 -10.43 7.70 -3.06
N TRP A 54 -10.37 8.86 -3.73
CA TRP A 54 -11.40 9.30 -4.65
C TRP A 54 -11.43 8.48 -5.95
N LEU A 55 -10.28 8.12 -6.50
CA LEU A 55 -10.19 7.26 -7.69
C LEU A 55 -10.84 5.90 -7.42
N TRP A 56 -10.54 5.27 -6.30
CA TRP A 56 -11.18 4.02 -5.89
C TRP A 56 -12.68 4.17 -5.63
N THR A 57 -13.11 5.30 -5.05
CA THR A 57 -14.55 5.60 -4.89
C THR A 57 -15.25 5.68 -6.24
N LYS A 58 -14.64 6.28 -7.26
CA LYS A 58 -15.20 6.31 -8.63
C LYS A 58 -15.30 4.89 -9.19
N ARG A 59 -14.27 4.04 -9.02
CA ARG A 59 -14.34 2.64 -9.49
C ARG A 59 -15.46 1.85 -8.82
N ILE A 60 -15.69 2.03 -7.51
CA ILE A 60 -16.83 1.43 -6.80
C ILE A 60 -18.17 1.88 -7.43
N LYS A 61 -18.29 3.15 -7.75
CA LYS A 61 -19.50 3.68 -8.40
C LYS A 61 -19.69 3.13 -9.81
N ASP A 62 -18.62 2.96 -10.57
CA ASP A 62 -18.64 2.35 -11.90
C ASP A 62 -19.13 0.90 -11.88
N GLU A 63 -18.83 0.15 -10.80
CA GLU A 63 -19.35 -1.21 -10.56
C GLU A 63 -20.82 -1.22 -10.06
N GLY A 64 -21.45 -0.04 -9.93
CA GLY A 64 -22.84 0.10 -9.49
C GLY A 64 -23.03 0.00 -7.97
N GLY A 65 -21.96 0.07 -7.19
CA GLY A 65 -21.99 -0.08 -5.73
C GLY A 65 -21.75 1.19 -4.92
N LEU A 66 -21.63 0.95 -3.63
CA LEU A 66 -21.19 1.92 -2.62
C LEU A 66 -20.01 1.31 -1.85
N PRO A 67 -19.14 2.14 -1.24
CA PRO A 67 -18.07 1.63 -0.39
C PRO A 67 -18.62 0.72 0.73
N VAL A 68 -18.00 -0.43 0.91
CA VAL A 68 -18.31 -1.37 2.00
C VAL A 68 -17.20 -1.35 3.03
N GLU A 69 -17.54 -1.65 4.28
CA GLU A 69 -16.55 -1.72 5.35
C GLU A 69 -15.62 -2.92 5.12
N ALA A 70 -14.30 -2.66 5.12
CA ALA A 70 -13.30 -3.72 5.12
C ALA A 70 -13.22 -4.33 6.53
N PRO A 71 -13.25 -5.67 6.67
CA PRO A 71 -13.05 -6.30 7.97
C PRO A 71 -11.64 -6.00 8.49
N ASP A 72 -11.41 -6.20 9.78
CA ASP A 72 -10.18 -5.90 10.55
C ASP A 72 -8.90 -5.89 9.69
N GLY A 73 -8.68 -4.73 9.05
CA GLY A 73 -7.79 -4.63 7.89
C GLY A 73 -6.32 -4.77 8.29
N TYR A 74 -5.51 -5.09 7.31
CA TYR A 74 -4.06 -5.26 7.38
C TYR A 74 -3.35 -4.17 8.21
N GLN A 75 -3.62 -2.89 7.98
CA GLN A 75 -2.97 -1.78 8.70
C GLN A 75 -3.27 -1.80 10.20
N ARG A 76 -4.47 -2.23 10.60
CA ARG A 76 -4.84 -2.35 12.01
C ARG A 76 -4.11 -3.51 12.69
N ARG A 77 -3.96 -4.65 11.99
CA ARG A 77 -3.19 -5.80 12.48
C ARG A 77 -1.72 -5.47 12.59
N LEU A 78 -1.15 -4.87 11.54
CA LEU A 78 0.22 -4.41 11.55
C LEU A 78 0.49 -3.46 12.72
N GLY A 79 -0.38 -2.47 12.95
CA GLY A 79 -0.28 -1.57 14.09
C GLY A 79 -0.36 -2.26 15.44
N LYS A 80 -1.14 -3.33 15.59
CA LYS A 80 -1.16 -4.14 16.82
C LYS A 80 0.14 -4.93 17.02
N THR A 81 0.70 -5.49 15.95
CA THR A 81 1.94 -6.27 15.99
C THR A 81 3.17 -5.40 16.26
N LEU A 82 3.26 -4.26 15.60
CA LEU A 82 4.37 -3.31 15.76
C LEU A 82 4.27 -2.48 17.05
N GLY A 83 3.08 -2.38 17.65
CA GLY A 83 2.81 -1.49 18.76
C GLY A 83 2.71 -0.03 18.33
N LEU A 84 2.67 0.87 19.31
CA LEU A 84 2.66 2.31 19.06
C LEU A 84 4.06 2.78 18.67
N PRO A 85 4.24 3.43 17.50
CA PRO A 85 5.52 4.02 17.12
C PRO A 85 5.99 5.02 18.18
N SER A 86 7.17 4.79 18.74
CA SER A 86 7.73 5.57 19.85
C SER A 86 8.57 6.77 19.38
N SER A 87 9.02 6.75 18.14
CA SER A 87 9.90 7.76 17.55
C SER A 87 9.46 8.13 16.13
N LEU A 88 10.05 9.20 15.58
CA LEU A 88 9.87 9.53 14.16
C LEU A 88 10.45 8.44 13.25
N VAL A 89 11.57 7.82 13.64
CA VAL A 89 12.15 6.69 12.89
C VAL A 89 11.14 5.54 12.77
N ASP A 90 10.49 5.15 13.87
CA ASP A 90 9.45 4.11 13.87
C ASP A 90 8.26 4.51 12.99
N LEU A 91 7.82 5.77 13.04
CA LEU A 91 6.71 6.25 12.22
C LEU A 91 7.02 6.22 10.72
N PHE A 92 8.21 6.70 10.32
CA PHE A 92 8.64 6.64 8.93
C PHE A 92 8.81 5.19 8.46
N ALA A 93 9.44 4.33 9.27
CA ALA A 93 9.60 2.91 8.94
C ALA A 93 8.23 2.21 8.75
N LEU A 94 7.25 2.49 9.64
CA LEU A 94 5.91 1.96 9.50
C LEU A 94 5.25 2.42 8.20
N THR A 95 5.32 3.70 7.90
CA THR A 95 4.68 4.24 6.68
C THR A 95 5.33 3.67 5.43
N ILE A 96 6.66 3.63 5.37
CA ILE A 96 7.40 3.06 4.22
C ILE A 96 6.97 1.62 3.93
N VAL A 97 6.90 0.73 4.94
CA VAL A 97 6.52 -0.66 4.70
C VAL A 97 5.05 -0.82 4.30
N VAL A 98 4.18 0.08 4.73
CA VAL A 98 2.78 0.12 4.28
C VAL A 98 2.68 0.52 2.82
N GLU A 99 3.44 1.55 2.39
CA GLU A 99 3.51 1.98 0.98
C GLU A 99 4.13 0.89 0.08
N GLU A 100 5.22 0.23 0.52
CA GLU A 100 5.82 -0.89 -0.20
C GLU A 100 4.79 -2.03 -0.41
N ARG A 101 3.95 -2.32 0.58
CA ARG A 101 2.87 -3.30 0.46
C ARG A 101 1.77 -2.84 -0.49
N ALA A 102 1.35 -1.58 -0.41
CA ALA A 102 0.35 -1.01 -1.32
C ALA A 102 0.84 -1.10 -2.77
N GLN A 103 2.06 -0.66 -3.06
CA GLN A 103 2.67 -0.76 -4.39
C GLN A 103 2.66 -2.19 -4.91
N LYS A 104 3.15 -3.16 -4.11
CA LYS A 104 3.19 -4.58 -4.50
C LYS A 104 1.79 -5.11 -4.85
N ARG A 105 0.79 -4.82 -4.03
CA ARG A 105 -0.60 -5.22 -4.29
C ARG A 105 -1.16 -4.60 -5.58
N TYR A 106 -0.87 -3.34 -5.85
CA TYR A 106 -1.29 -2.67 -7.07
C TYR A 106 -0.61 -3.27 -8.31
N GLU A 107 0.67 -3.61 -8.22
CA GLU A 107 1.40 -4.29 -9.30
C GLU A 107 0.83 -5.71 -9.55
N GLU A 108 0.55 -6.49 -8.51
CA GLU A 108 -0.09 -7.81 -8.61
C GLU A 108 -1.48 -7.71 -9.24
N HIS A 109 -2.32 -6.77 -8.80
CA HIS A 109 -3.63 -6.55 -9.39
C HIS A 109 -3.54 -6.12 -10.85
N SER A 110 -2.62 -5.22 -11.18
CA SER A 110 -2.39 -4.76 -12.56
C SER A 110 -1.97 -5.90 -13.49
N ALA A 111 -1.24 -6.89 -12.99
CA ALA A 111 -0.80 -8.06 -13.75
C ALA A 111 -1.86 -9.17 -13.83
N SER A 112 -2.94 -9.09 -13.04
CA SER A 112 -3.95 -10.14 -13.00
C SER A 112 -4.84 -10.13 -14.25
N SER A 113 -5.36 -11.33 -14.60
CA SER A 113 -6.34 -11.49 -15.69
C SER A 113 -7.71 -10.83 -15.40
N HIS A 114 -7.90 -10.33 -14.18
CA HIS A 114 -9.13 -9.73 -13.70
C HIS A 114 -9.11 -8.18 -13.73
N CYS A 115 -7.99 -7.60 -14.16
CA CYS A 115 -7.84 -6.14 -14.24
C CYS A 115 -8.44 -5.62 -15.55
N ASP A 116 -9.54 -4.89 -15.46
CA ASP A 116 -10.14 -4.21 -16.61
C ASP A 116 -9.38 -2.93 -16.99
N GLU A 117 -9.64 -2.39 -18.19
CA GLU A 117 -8.94 -1.21 -18.71
C GLU A 117 -9.10 0.04 -17.81
N LYS A 118 -10.25 0.23 -17.17
CA LYS A 118 -10.48 1.37 -16.28
C LYS A 118 -9.66 1.23 -15.00
N THR A 119 -9.66 0.03 -14.42
CA THR A 119 -8.85 -0.30 -13.24
C THR A 119 -7.37 -0.18 -13.55
N GLN A 120 -6.94 -0.65 -14.74
CA GLN A 120 -5.55 -0.52 -15.19
C GLN A 120 -5.06 0.93 -15.20
N LYS A 121 -5.91 1.88 -15.65
CA LYS A 121 -5.57 3.31 -15.66
C LYS A 121 -5.39 3.86 -14.25
N VAL A 122 -6.26 3.48 -13.32
CA VAL A 122 -6.14 3.89 -11.91
C VAL A 122 -4.88 3.28 -11.28
N LEU A 123 -4.66 1.98 -11.46
CA LEU A 123 -3.46 1.30 -10.94
C LEU A 123 -2.16 1.90 -11.47
N ALA A 124 -2.11 2.26 -12.77
CA ALA A 124 -0.94 2.90 -13.35
C ALA A 124 -0.65 4.29 -12.72
N GLU A 125 -1.70 5.04 -12.35
CA GLU A 125 -1.58 6.33 -11.69
C GLU A 125 -1.10 6.14 -10.24
N VAL A 126 -1.81 5.36 -9.45
CA VAL A 126 -1.47 5.18 -8.03
C VAL A 126 -0.09 4.52 -7.85
N THR A 127 0.24 3.47 -8.60
CA THR A 127 1.58 2.81 -8.51
C THR A 127 2.73 3.76 -8.83
N ARG A 128 2.54 4.71 -9.78
CA ARG A 128 3.55 5.72 -10.05
C ARG A 128 3.77 6.63 -8.85
N ASP A 129 2.70 7.02 -8.19
CA ASP A 129 2.75 7.94 -7.06
C ASP A 129 3.31 7.22 -5.81
N GLU A 130 2.98 5.93 -5.58
CA GLU A 130 3.57 5.11 -4.51
C GLU A 130 5.11 5.02 -4.59
N LYS A 131 5.67 4.91 -5.80
CA LYS A 131 7.13 4.91 -5.99
C LYS A 131 7.77 6.22 -5.51
N TRP A 132 7.09 7.33 -5.73
CA TRP A 132 7.55 8.62 -5.22
C TRP A 132 7.36 8.71 -3.70
N HIS A 133 6.24 8.21 -3.16
CA HIS A 133 5.98 8.17 -1.72
C HIS A 133 7.09 7.44 -0.97
N ILE A 134 7.40 6.23 -1.37
CA ILE A 134 8.48 5.42 -0.78
C ILE A 134 9.82 6.16 -0.87
N ALA A 135 10.19 6.64 -2.06
CA ALA A 135 11.49 7.25 -2.30
C ALA A 135 11.72 8.48 -1.41
N TRP A 136 10.79 9.43 -1.37
CA TRP A 136 10.98 10.63 -0.56
C TRP A 136 10.97 10.34 0.95
N MET A 137 10.18 9.36 1.38
CA MET A 137 10.12 8.98 2.79
C MET A 137 11.39 8.29 3.26
N GLU A 138 11.98 7.41 2.44
CA GLU A 138 13.28 6.81 2.72
C GLU A 138 14.39 7.88 2.74
N ASP A 139 14.45 8.75 1.74
CA ASP A 139 15.42 9.83 1.67
C ASP A 139 15.36 10.72 2.92
N TYR A 140 14.15 11.10 3.33
CA TYR A 140 13.96 11.94 4.52
C TYR A 140 14.31 11.20 5.81
N LEU A 141 13.91 9.92 5.95
CA LEU A 141 14.27 9.08 7.09
C LEU A 141 15.79 9.06 7.30
N PHE A 142 16.53 8.76 6.25
CA PHE A 142 17.99 8.65 6.34
C PHE A 142 18.69 10.01 6.48
N LYS A 143 18.15 11.09 5.87
CA LYS A 143 18.62 12.46 6.13
C LYS A 143 18.49 12.79 7.62
N MET A 144 17.31 12.61 8.18
CA MET A 144 17.02 12.88 9.59
C MET A 144 17.87 12.03 10.53
N ALA A 145 18.06 10.75 10.21
CA ALA A 145 18.86 9.82 11.00
C ALA A 145 20.33 10.19 10.99
N ARG A 146 20.89 10.60 9.83
CA ARG A 146 22.26 11.08 9.69
C ARG A 146 22.53 12.30 10.53
N GLU A 147 21.63 13.29 10.51
CA GLU A 147 21.75 14.52 11.32
C GLU A 147 21.79 14.23 12.83
N ARG A 148 21.30 13.07 13.26
CA ARG A 148 21.26 12.64 14.66
C ARG A 148 22.29 11.58 15.03
N GLY A 149 23.06 11.08 14.04
CA GLY A 149 23.98 9.95 14.24
C GLY A 149 23.25 8.62 14.50
N GLU A 150 22.05 8.45 13.98
CA GLU A 150 21.16 7.29 14.18
C GLU A 150 20.96 6.46 12.89
N GLU A 151 21.83 6.55 11.89
CA GLU A 151 21.62 5.87 10.59
C GLU A 151 21.50 4.34 10.72
N ASP A 152 22.36 3.73 11.52
CA ASP A 152 22.33 2.27 11.73
C ASP A 152 21.00 1.85 12.37
N ARG A 153 20.56 2.59 13.39
CA ARG A 153 19.26 2.39 14.03
C ARG A 153 18.09 2.51 13.05
N ALA A 154 18.13 3.51 12.16
CA ALA A 154 17.08 3.69 11.17
C ALA A 154 17.03 2.50 10.20
N ARG A 155 18.19 2.03 9.73
CA ARG A 155 18.32 0.86 8.86
C ARG A 155 17.80 -0.42 9.54
N GLU A 156 18.25 -0.69 10.75
CA GLU A 156 17.80 -1.85 11.53
C GLU A 156 16.29 -1.80 11.82
N THR A 157 15.76 -0.61 12.11
CA THR A 157 14.33 -0.43 12.35
C THR A 157 13.53 -0.72 11.10
N LEU A 158 13.91 -0.14 9.96
CA LEU A 158 13.19 -0.36 8.69
C LEU A 158 13.19 -1.84 8.30
N GLU A 159 14.35 -2.51 8.39
CA GLU A 159 14.44 -3.93 8.07
C GLU A 159 13.58 -4.80 9.01
N ARG A 160 13.61 -4.53 10.31
CA ARG A 160 12.74 -5.20 11.27
C ARG A 160 11.26 -5.00 10.94
N TYR A 161 10.85 -3.82 10.49
CA TYR A 161 9.47 -3.54 10.12
C TYR A 161 9.07 -4.29 8.84
N ARG A 162 9.96 -4.40 7.85
CA ARG A 162 9.75 -5.22 6.64
C ARG A 162 9.51 -6.70 6.99
N VAL A 163 10.32 -7.26 7.89
CA VAL A 163 10.16 -8.65 8.35
C VAL A 163 8.83 -8.87 9.08
N LEU A 164 8.48 -7.98 10.01
CA LEU A 164 7.22 -8.08 10.75
C LEU A 164 6.00 -7.83 9.87
N GLU A 165 6.11 -6.93 8.89
CA GLU A 165 5.08 -6.66 7.91
C GLU A 165 4.78 -7.90 7.07
N GLU A 166 5.82 -8.55 6.52
CA GLU A 166 5.65 -9.76 5.73
C GLU A 166 4.99 -10.89 6.53
N GLN A 167 5.35 -11.07 7.81
CA GLN A 167 4.69 -12.04 8.69
C GLN A 167 3.20 -11.74 8.86
N VAL A 168 2.84 -10.48 9.13
CA VAL A 168 1.43 -10.07 9.27
C VAL A 168 0.67 -10.29 7.97
N PHE A 169 1.29 -9.97 6.83
CA PHE A 169 0.67 -10.16 5.54
C PHE A 169 0.39 -11.64 5.23
N GLU A 170 1.37 -12.51 5.48
CA GLU A 170 1.20 -13.96 5.29
C GLU A 170 0.07 -14.53 6.17
N GLU A 171 0.00 -14.13 7.44
CA GLU A 171 -1.09 -14.53 8.35
C GLU A 171 -2.48 -14.07 7.88
N MET A 172 -2.54 -12.99 7.10
CA MET A 172 -3.80 -12.42 6.63
C MET A 172 -4.26 -12.94 5.26
N LYS A 173 -3.40 -13.56 4.48
CA LYS A 173 -3.70 -14.01 3.11
C LYS A 173 -4.99 -14.84 3.01
N ASP A 174 -5.16 -15.80 3.91
CA ASP A 174 -6.34 -16.68 3.87
C ASP A 174 -7.64 -15.95 4.23
N MET A 175 -7.57 -15.02 5.18
CA MET A 175 -8.70 -14.19 5.57
C MET A 175 -9.09 -13.24 4.43
N GLU A 176 -8.12 -12.60 3.81
CA GLU A 176 -8.35 -11.71 2.65
C GLU A 176 -8.92 -12.49 1.48
N ARG A 177 -8.34 -13.65 1.14
CA ARG A 177 -8.86 -14.56 0.09
C ARG A 177 -10.30 -14.95 0.37
N SER A 178 -10.64 -15.31 1.61
CA SER A 178 -12.00 -15.65 2.00
C SER A 178 -12.98 -14.49 1.85
N TRP A 179 -12.55 -13.29 2.20
CA TRP A 179 -13.40 -12.10 2.12
C TRP A 179 -13.57 -11.57 0.70
N LEU A 180 -12.48 -11.53 -0.07
CA LEU A 180 -12.48 -11.06 -1.47
C LEU A 180 -13.08 -12.10 -2.42
N GLY A 181 -12.97 -13.39 -2.09
CA GLY A 181 -13.37 -14.51 -2.94
C GLY A 181 -12.34 -14.92 -4.00
N PHE A 182 -11.14 -14.32 -3.99
CA PHE A 182 -10.01 -14.64 -4.87
C PHE A 182 -8.70 -14.08 -4.31
N SER A 183 -7.57 -14.45 -4.95
CA SER A 183 -6.24 -13.88 -4.63
C SER A 183 -5.56 -13.44 -5.93
N PHE A 184 -4.97 -12.27 -5.94
CA PHE A 184 -4.19 -11.78 -7.09
C PHE A 184 -2.87 -12.52 -7.26
N SER A 185 -2.25 -12.99 -6.18
CA SER A 185 -0.98 -13.73 -6.22
C SER A 185 -1.14 -15.09 -6.90
N ASP A 186 -2.26 -15.79 -6.68
CA ASP A 186 -2.51 -17.09 -7.33
C ASP A 186 -2.63 -16.96 -8.87
N ASP A 187 -3.18 -15.82 -9.34
CA ASP A 187 -3.30 -15.54 -10.77
C ASP A 187 -1.97 -15.16 -11.42
N ALA A 188 -1.10 -14.45 -10.72
CA ALA A 188 0.22 -14.08 -11.20
C ALA A 188 1.13 -15.32 -11.36
N GLU A 189 1.09 -16.26 -10.42
CA GLU A 189 1.83 -17.53 -10.51
C GLU A 189 1.31 -18.41 -11.65
N ASN A 190 -0.01 -18.48 -11.84
CA ASN A 190 -0.64 -19.20 -12.95
C ASN A 190 -0.35 -18.56 -14.32
N ALA A 191 -0.22 -17.25 -14.40
CA ALA A 191 0.15 -16.54 -15.63
C ALA A 191 1.63 -16.77 -15.99
N ALA A 192 2.52 -16.74 -15.01
CA ALA A 192 3.95 -17.01 -15.19
C ALA A 192 4.21 -18.46 -15.63
N SER A 193 3.46 -19.41 -15.10
CA SER A 193 3.59 -20.85 -15.45
C SER A 193 3.07 -21.19 -16.86
N LYS A 194 2.22 -20.35 -17.46
CA LYS A 194 1.63 -20.52 -18.79
C LYS A 194 2.39 -19.81 -19.91
N SER A 195 3.43 -19.05 -19.61
CA SER A 195 4.30 -18.45 -20.65
C SER A 195 5.12 -19.56 -21.30
N PRO A 196 4.93 -19.87 -22.61
CA PRO A 196 5.73 -20.90 -23.28
C PRO A 196 7.18 -20.43 -23.35
N GLY A 197 8.07 -21.24 -22.77
CA GLY A 197 9.50 -20.99 -22.81
C GLY A 197 9.96 -20.61 -24.22
N ARG A 198 10.57 -19.43 -24.36
CA ARG A 198 11.31 -19.06 -25.56
C ARG A 198 12.36 -20.15 -25.79
N ARG A 199 12.09 -21.05 -26.73
CA ARG A 199 13.16 -21.92 -27.27
C ARG A 199 14.16 -20.99 -27.94
N VAL A 200 15.32 -20.90 -27.34
CA VAL A 200 16.51 -20.34 -27.99
C VAL A 200 16.91 -21.34 -29.05
N ALA A 201 16.83 -20.92 -30.31
CA ALA A 201 17.40 -21.62 -31.45
C ALA A 201 18.80 -21.03 -31.71
#